data_3917b2626a264e1fc51853ab9343fbc5
#
_entry.id   3917b2626a264e1fc51853ab9343fbc5
#
_cell.length_a   1.000
_cell.length_b   1.000
_cell.length_c   1.000
_cell.angle_alpha   90.00
_cell.angle_beta   90.00
_cell.angle_gamma   90.00
#
_symmetry.space_group_name_H-M   'P 1'
#
loop_
_entity.id
_entity.type
_entity.pdbx_description
1 polymer ?
#
loop_
_entity_poly.entity_id
_entity_poly.type
_entity_poly.pdbx_seq_one_letter_code
_entity_poly.pdbx_strand_id
1 'polypeptide(L)'
;MRINHAFRFCPIRSVPLIWAIAATTSTIATELNQATITRLINNVQLRPGQEAPRAAVLNDNVPDGTTVATGMDSRTELTFTDQTSARLSANTIFSFNKGTRNLDLAEGAMLLRVPKGVGSAKITTGAVTAAINGTTVIVECHPHAYLKFISLEGTARLYLKRRWGESVLVRPGQVLITNPDAKSLPDPVDVDLERLLKTSLLIIDFPPLGSQNLIAKESEKQQRAKSKRSLIDTNLVIFGKGTVVSLTSPAQMTAASHPVPAPVTPASDAIPSSTDLGTIETPPNPEPTLPGLPAANYTADNPR
;
A
#
# COMPACT_ATOMS: atom_id res chain seq x y z
N MET A 1 -93.17 0.92 -37.10
CA MET A 1 -91.90 0.24 -37.14
C MET A 1 -90.97 1.05 -36.22
N ARG A 2 -90.79 0.53 -34.96
CA ARG A 2 -90.02 1.22 -33.89
C ARG A 2 -88.74 0.41 -33.73
N ILE A 3 -87.57 1.07 -33.92
CA ILE A 3 -86.22 0.49 -33.74
C ILE A 3 -85.73 1.03 -32.44
N ASN A 4 -85.57 0.17 -31.39
CA ASN A 4 -84.96 0.50 -30.11
C ASN A 4 -83.45 0.20 -30.20
N HIS A 5 -82.64 1.24 -30.13
CA HIS A 5 -81.22 1.08 -29.90
C HIS A 5 -80.89 1.08 -28.41
N ALA A 6 -80.54 -0.06 -27.85
CA ALA A 6 -80.05 -0.17 -26.50
C ALA A 6 -78.53 0.13 -26.46
N PHE A 7 -78.15 1.25 -25.87
CA PHE A 7 -76.78 1.58 -25.54
C PHE A 7 -76.36 0.77 -24.33
N ARG A 8 -75.37 -0.15 -24.54
CA ARG A 8 -74.71 -0.85 -23.44
C ARG A 8 -73.57 0.03 -22.92
N PHE A 9 -73.72 0.56 -21.69
CA PHE A 9 -72.62 1.17 -20.93
C PHE A 9 -71.66 0.11 -20.44
N CYS A 10 -70.40 0.18 -20.88
CA CYS A 10 -69.30 -0.61 -20.33
C CYS A 10 -68.70 0.13 -19.13
N PRO A 11 -68.59 -0.48 -17.94
CA PRO A 11 -67.97 0.18 -16.80
C PRO A 11 -66.45 0.15 -16.94
N ILE A 12 -65.86 1.32 -17.08
CA ILE A 12 -64.40 1.53 -17.04
C ILE A 12 -63.95 1.27 -15.61
N ARG A 13 -63.27 0.14 -15.38
CA ARG A 13 -62.59 -0.14 -14.11
C ARG A 13 -61.37 0.77 -14.01
N SER A 14 -61.42 1.79 -13.17
CA SER A 14 -60.28 2.62 -12.78
C SER A 14 -59.30 1.80 -11.95
N VAL A 15 -58.15 1.45 -12.53
CA VAL A 15 -57.03 0.85 -11.80
C VAL A 15 -56.26 1.99 -11.13
N PRO A 16 -56.14 2.02 -9.79
CA PRO A 16 -55.31 3.03 -9.14
C PRO A 16 -53.83 2.74 -9.43
N LEU A 17 -53.18 3.67 -10.13
CA LEU A 17 -51.76 3.67 -10.37
C LEU A 17 -51.08 4.06 -9.06
N ILE A 18 -50.65 3.05 -8.27
CA ILE A 18 -49.86 3.27 -7.06
C ILE A 18 -48.45 3.66 -7.52
N TRP A 19 -48.13 4.93 -7.43
CA TRP A 19 -46.77 5.44 -7.57
C TRP A 19 -45.96 4.99 -6.35
N ALA A 20 -45.15 3.95 -6.50
CA ALA A 20 -44.14 3.60 -5.53
C ALA A 20 -43.02 4.66 -5.57
N ILE A 21 -43.03 5.59 -4.63
CA ILE A 21 -41.94 6.52 -4.38
C ILE A 21 -40.77 5.68 -3.82
N ALA A 22 -39.85 5.29 -4.67
CA ALA A 22 -38.58 4.72 -4.23
C ALA A 22 -37.81 5.83 -3.50
N ALA A 23 -37.84 5.82 -2.17
CA ALA A 23 -36.99 6.67 -1.34
C ALA A 23 -35.53 6.24 -1.57
N THR A 24 -34.80 6.96 -2.42
CA THR A 24 -33.35 6.82 -2.55
C THR A 24 -32.73 7.37 -1.27
N THR A 25 -32.37 6.50 -0.35
CA THR A 25 -31.55 6.85 0.82
C THR A 25 -30.16 7.21 0.32
N SER A 26 -29.90 8.49 0.12
CA SER A 26 -28.54 9.00 -0.10
C SER A 26 -27.75 8.74 1.17
N THR A 27 -26.84 7.77 1.14
CA THR A 27 -25.84 7.59 2.21
C THR A 27 -24.90 8.79 2.17
N ILE A 28 -25.08 9.71 3.12
CA ILE A 28 -24.15 10.83 3.32
C ILE A 28 -22.86 10.20 3.85
N ALA A 29 -21.79 10.33 3.08
CA ALA A 29 -20.46 9.88 3.53
C ALA A 29 -20.05 10.71 4.75
N THR A 30 -19.72 10.04 5.85
CA THR A 30 -19.21 10.70 7.05
C THR A 30 -17.81 11.24 6.79
N GLU A 31 -17.58 12.52 7.05
CA GLU A 31 -16.29 13.16 6.89
C GLU A 31 -15.27 12.60 7.88
N LEU A 32 -14.00 12.52 7.46
CA LEU A 32 -12.88 12.14 8.32
C LEU A 32 -12.29 13.40 8.97
N ASN A 33 -12.98 13.94 9.99
CA ASN A 33 -12.56 15.20 10.62
C ASN A 33 -11.59 14.98 11.77
N GLN A 34 -11.51 13.78 12.32
CA GLN A 34 -10.77 13.48 13.53
C GLN A 34 -10.44 12.00 13.59
N ALA A 35 -9.24 11.69 14.05
CA ALA A 35 -8.81 10.34 14.36
C ALA A 35 -8.30 10.26 15.80
N THR A 36 -8.35 9.07 16.40
CA THR A 36 -7.77 8.77 17.70
C THR A 36 -6.61 7.80 17.50
N ILE A 37 -5.50 8.02 18.21
CA ILE A 37 -4.39 7.07 18.25
C ILE A 37 -4.80 5.89 19.13
N THR A 38 -5.09 4.74 18.51
CA THR A 38 -5.53 3.52 19.20
C THR A 38 -4.39 2.53 19.47
N ARG A 39 -3.26 2.71 18.83
CA ARG A 39 -2.02 1.96 19.06
C ARG A 39 -0.81 2.87 18.82
N LEU A 40 0.19 2.74 19.67
CA LEU A 40 1.44 3.49 19.54
C LEU A 40 2.61 2.57 19.90
N ILE A 41 3.59 2.51 19.02
CA ILE A 41 4.83 1.73 19.17
C ILE A 41 5.99 2.68 18.88
N ASN A 42 6.86 2.86 19.86
CA ASN A 42 8.04 3.73 19.83
C ASN A 42 7.74 5.19 19.51
N ASN A 43 8.54 5.84 18.66
CA ASN A 43 8.53 7.27 18.44
C ASN A 43 7.57 7.68 17.33
N VAL A 44 6.48 8.33 17.69
CA VAL A 44 5.51 8.92 16.76
C VAL A 44 5.34 10.39 17.10
N GLN A 45 5.38 11.25 16.11
CA GLN A 45 5.24 12.68 16.23
C GLN A 45 3.97 13.17 15.54
N LEU A 46 3.26 14.08 16.19
CA LEU A 46 2.19 14.86 15.62
C LEU A 46 2.73 16.26 15.28
N ARG A 47 2.45 16.71 14.07
CA ARG A 47 2.78 18.04 13.56
C ARG A 47 1.49 18.74 13.15
N PRO A 48 0.78 19.38 14.10
CA PRO A 48 -0.43 20.14 13.80
C PRO A 48 -0.04 21.40 13.02
N GLY A 49 -0.62 21.64 11.89
CA GLY A 49 -0.43 22.77 10.98
C GLY A 49 0.64 23.79 11.34
N GLN A 50 0.27 24.77 12.16
CA GLN A 50 1.18 25.86 12.58
C GLN A 50 1.76 25.69 13.99
N GLU A 51 1.38 24.64 14.71
CA GLU A 51 1.87 24.38 16.07
C GLU A 51 3.22 23.65 16.05
N ALA A 52 3.95 23.71 17.17
CA ALA A 52 5.20 22.98 17.32
C ALA A 52 4.96 21.45 17.27
N PRO A 53 5.85 20.69 16.63
CA PRO A 53 5.79 19.25 16.66
C PRO A 53 5.84 18.72 18.10
N ARG A 54 5.01 17.73 18.42
CA ARG A 54 4.99 17.07 19.72
C ARG A 54 4.98 15.55 19.59
N ALA A 55 5.42 14.87 20.62
CA ALA A 55 5.27 13.41 20.69
C ALA A 55 3.79 13.04 20.80
N ALA A 56 3.41 11.97 20.11
CA ALA A 56 2.09 11.39 20.21
C ALA A 56 1.96 10.55 21.49
N VAL A 57 0.76 10.53 22.05
CA VAL A 57 0.39 9.70 23.20
C VAL A 57 -0.78 8.78 22.82
N LEU A 58 -0.88 7.63 23.48
CA LEU A 58 -2.03 6.74 23.29
C LEU A 58 -3.33 7.47 23.66
N ASN A 59 -4.36 7.30 22.84
CA ASN A 59 -5.65 7.99 22.91
C ASN A 59 -5.59 9.48 22.56
N ASP A 60 -4.48 9.97 22.02
CA ASP A 60 -4.44 11.33 21.46
C ASP A 60 -5.51 11.51 20.38
N ASN A 61 -6.14 12.67 20.45
CA ASN A 61 -7.01 13.12 19.40
C ASN A 61 -6.19 13.84 18.33
N VAL A 62 -6.25 13.33 17.11
CA VAL A 62 -5.56 13.87 15.94
C VAL A 62 -6.58 14.61 15.08
N PRO A 63 -6.61 15.95 15.12
CA PRO A 63 -7.48 16.71 14.24
C PRO A 63 -6.98 16.67 12.79
N ASP A 64 -7.88 16.98 11.88
CA ASP A 64 -7.56 17.16 10.45
C ASP A 64 -6.45 18.20 10.25
N GLY A 65 -5.70 18.06 9.16
CA GLY A 65 -4.56 18.91 8.84
C GLY A 65 -3.30 18.63 9.68
N THR A 66 -3.39 17.67 10.62
CA THR A 66 -2.21 17.23 11.38
C THR A 66 -1.42 16.20 10.55
N THR A 67 -0.11 16.41 10.45
CA THR A 67 0.80 15.39 9.91
C THR A 67 1.24 14.45 11.03
N VAL A 68 1.06 13.15 10.80
CA VAL A 68 1.56 12.07 11.68
C VAL A 68 2.84 11.52 11.07
N ALA A 69 3.94 11.58 11.82
CA ALA A 69 5.24 11.08 11.39
C ALA A 69 5.72 9.97 12.34
N THR A 70 6.01 8.80 11.79
CA THR A 70 6.60 7.68 12.54
C THR A 70 8.11 7.65 12.33
N GLY A 71 8.86 7.40 13.40
CA GLY A 71 10.31 7.21 13.35
C GLY A 71 10.73 5.80 12.89
N MET A 72 12.02 5.53 12.97
CA MET A 72 12.59 4.20 12.75
C MET A 72 12.00 3.22 13.78
N ASP A 73 11.66 2.00 13.33
CA ASP A 73 11.03 0.95 14.16
C ASP A 73 9.74 1.36 14.88
N SER A 74 9.12 2.45 14.43
CA SER A 74 7.91 3.00 15.04
C SER A 74 6.67 2.68 14.22
N ARG A 75 5.53 2.52 14.88
CA ARG A 75 4.24 2.24 14.23
C ARG A 75 3.11 2.88 15.02
N THR A 76 2.03 3.19 14.35
CA THR A 76 0.82 3.68 15.02
C THR A 76 -0.43 3.24 14.30
N GLU A 77 -1.54 3.13 15.03
CA GLU A 77 -2.87 2.97 14.45
C GLU A 77 -3.72 4.19 14.80
N LEU A 78 -4.33 4.76 13.78
CA LEU A 78 -5.34 5.79 13.91
C LEU A 78 -6.70 5.19 13.59
N THR A 79 -7.69 5.45 14.43
CA THR A 79 -9.08 5.06 14.20
C THR A 79 -9.93 6.31 14.07
N PHE A 80 -10.62 6.45 12.95
CA PHE A 80 -11.52 7.55 12.66
C PHE A 80 -12.91 7.29 13.26
N THR A 81 -13.72 8.33 13.35
CA THR A 81 -15.09 8.28 13.92
C THR A 81 -16.02 7.32 13.20
N ASP A 82 -15.80 7.09 11.90
CA ASP A 82 -16.55 6.16 11.06
C ASP A 82 -16.00 4.70 11.08
N GLN A 83 -15.10 4.39 12.01
CA GLN A 83 -14.39 3.11 12.12
C GLN A 83 -13.42 2.82 10.96
N THR A 84 -13.11 3.79 10.12
CA THR A 84 -11.94 3.70 9.23
C THR A 84 -10.69 3.60 10.09
N SER A 85 -9.77 2.71 9.78
CA SER A 85 -8.50 2.58 10.50
C SER A 85 -7.30 2.68 9.56
N ALA A 86 -6.30 3.46 9.96
CA ALA A 86 -5.04 3.62 9.27
C ALA A 86 -3.89 3.17 10.18
N ARG A 87 -3.14 2.15 9.76
CA ARG A 87 -1.92 1.69 10.43
C ARG A 87 -0.72 2.18 9.66
N LEU A 88 0.15 2.88 10.34
CA LEU A 88 1.36 3.46 9.75
C LEU A 88 2.57 2.63 10.17
N SER A 89 3.43 2.32 9.21
CA SER A 89 4.71 1.63 9.41
C SER A 89 5.81 2.61 9.87
N ALA A 90 7.04 2.11 9.99
CA ALA A 90 8.22 2.95 10.26
C ALA A 90 8.49 3.94 9.13
N ASN A 91 9.06 5.10 9.48
CA ASN A 91 9.45 6.16 8.54
C ASN A 91 8.30 6.58 7.61
N THR A 92 7.09 6.75 8.17
CA THR A 92 5.90 7.11 7.43
C THR A 92 5.50 8.57 7.73
N ILE A 93 5.16 9.30 6.67
CA ILE A 93 4.60 10.66 6.74
C ILE A 93 3.20 10.61 6.15
N PHE A 94 2.22 10.84 7.00
CA PHE A 94 0.80 10.71 6.71
C PHE A 94 0.03 11.94 7.19
N SER A 95 -0.99 12.35 6.44
CA SER A 95 -1.96 13.35 6.86
C SER A 95 -3.34 13.10 6.26
N PHE A 96 -4.36 13.77 6.77
CA PHE A 96 -5.70 13.76 6.22
C PHE A 96 -6.34 15.14 6.30
N ASN A 97 -7.25 15.44 5.37
CA ASN A 97 -7.75 16.79 5.15
C ASN A 97 -9.22 16.92 5.54
N LYS A 98 -9.56 18.08 6.13
CA LYS A 98 -10.90 18.46 6.57
C LYS A 98 -11.94 18.43 5.45
N GLY A 99 -13.15 18.04 5.83
CA GLY A 99 -14.31 18.09 4.93
C GLY A 99 -14.23 17.14 3.75
N THR A 100 -13.21 16.28 3.73
CA THR A 100 -13.01 15.31 2.67
C THR A 100 -12.63 13.95 3.25
N ARG A 101 -12.74 12.92 2.44
CA ARG A 101 -12.20 11.60 2.79
C ARG A 101 -10.85 11.36 2.09
N ASN A 102 -10.04 12.43 2.03
CA ASN A 102 -8.72 12.38 1.42
C ASN A 102 -7.64 12.12 2.47
N LEU A 103 -6.83 11.12 2.20
CA LEU A 103 -5.72 10.66 3.00
C LEU A 103 -4.46 10.80 2.16
N ASP A 104 -3.48 11.54 2.67
CA ASP A 104 -2.23 11.79 1.97
C ASP A 104 -1.10 10.95 2.58
N LEU A 105 -0.48 10.09 1.78
CA LEU A 105 0.71 9.34 2.12
C LEU A 105 1.88 9.92 1.33
N ALA A 106 2.68 10.76 1.99
CA ALA A 106 3.83 11.38 1.36
C ALA A 106 5.00 10.40 1.24
N GLU A 107 5.24 9.59 2.27
CA GLU A 107 6.34 8.62 2.35
C GLU A 107 5.99 7.49 3.32
N GLY A 108 6.61 6.32 3.15
CA GLY A 108 6.48 5.17 4.03
C GLY A 108 5.39 4.20 3.62
N ALA A 109 4.83 3.47 4.58
CA ALA A 109 3.81 2.47 4.30
C ALA A 109 2.62 2.56 5.26
N MET A 110 1.43 2.34 4.71
CA MET A 110 0.16 2.40 5.41
C MET A 110 -0.72 1.21 5.05
N LEU A 111 -1.37 0.61 6.05
CA LEU A 111 -2.54 -0.24 5.84
C LEU A 111 -3.77 0.58 6.16
N LEU A 112 -4.67 0.72 5.20
CA LEU A 112 -5.93 1.43 5.36
C LEU A 112 -7.10 0.47 5.21
N ARG A 113 -7.99 0.46 6.19
CA ARG A 113 -9.27 -0.24 6.16
C ARG A 113 -10.39 0.78 6.16
N VAL A 114 -11.23 0.76 5.14
CA VAL A 114 -12.47 1.53 5.05
C VAL A 114 -13.66 0.57 5.21
N PRO A 115 -14.52 0.72 6.22
CA PRO A 115 -15.70 -0.12 6.37
C PRO A 115 -16.66 0.06 5.19
N LYS A 116 -17.47 -0.98 4.92
CA LYS A 116 -18.55 -0.88 3.92
C LYS A 116 -19.64 0.07 4.40
N GLY A 117 -20.19 0.86 3.50
CA GLY A 117 -21.32 1.75 3.78
C GLY A 117 -20.96 3.12 4.36
N VAL A 118 -19.68 3.39 4.70
CA VAL A 118 -19.26 4.70 5.22
C VAL A 118 -18.85 5.70 4.14
N GLY A 119 -18.92 5.30 2.88
CA GLY A 119 -18.53 6.12 1.73
C GLY A 119 -17.12 5.81 1.22
N SER A 120 -16.79 6.42 0.08
CA SER A 120 -15.48 6.25 -0.56
C SER A 120 -14.42 7.09 0.12
N ALA A 121 -13.22 6.54 0.27
CA ALA A 121 -12.03 7.29 0.66
C ALA A 121 -11.06 7.39 -0.54
N LYS A 122 -10.24 8.42 -0.51
CA LYS A 122 -9.23 8.67 -1.53
C LYS A 122 -7.85 8.69 -0.87
N ILE A 123 -6.96 7.83 -1.32
CA ILE A 123 -5.55 7.87 -0.92
C ILE A 123 -4.79 8.62 -2.00
N THR A 124 -4.07 9.65 -1.59
CA THR A 124 -3.24 10.45 -2.47
C THR A 124 -1.77 10.19 -2.14
N THR A 125 -0.98 9.94 -3.16
CA THR A 125 0.50 9.89 -3.08
C THR A 125 1.09 10.90 -4.05
N GLY A 126 2.40 10.98 -4.17
CA GLY A 126 3.03 11.88 -5.13
C GLY A 126 2.48 11.75 -6.57
N ALA A 127 2.38 10.52 -7.07
CA ALA A 127 2.05 10.23 -8.48
C ALA A 127 0.63 9.70 -8.70
N VAL A 128 0.09 8.96 -7.75
CA VAL A 128 -1.14 8.18 -7.93
C VAL A 128 -2.20 8.58 -6.91
N THR A 129 -3.43 8.52 -7.34
CA THR A 129 -4.60 8.60 -6.46
C THR A 129 -5.35 7.28 -6.51
N ALA A 130 -5.65 6.69 -5.36
CA ALA A 130 -6.47 5.49 -5.26
C ALA A 130 -7.84 5.82 -4.66
N ALA A 131 -8.91 5.43 -5.33
CA ALA A 131 -10.27 5.49 -4.79
C ALA A 131 -10.66 4.11 -4.26
N ILE A 132 -11.10 4.06 -3.01
CA ILE A 132 -11.44 2.84 -2.27
C ILE A 132 -12.80 2.99 -1.59
N ASN A 133 -13.56 1.90 -1.52
CA ASN A 133 -14.86 1.88 -0.85
C ASN A 133 -15.12 0.47 -0.28
N GLY A 134 -15.23 0.38 1.03
CA GLY A 134 -15.42 -0.91 1.71
C GLY A 134 -14.26 -1.88 1.43
N THR A 135 -13.02 -1.43 1.58
CA THR A 135 -11.81 -2.10 1.10
C THR A 135 -10.71 -2.01 2.15
N THR A 136 -9.87 -3.04 2.23
CA THR A 136 -8.63 -3.04 3.01
C THR A 136 -7.43 -3.13 2.08
N VAL A 137 -6.53 -2.17 2.16
CA VAL A 137 -5.38 -2.03 1.27
C VAL A 137 -4.09 -1.75 2.03
N ILE A 138 -2.96 -2.14 1.44
CA ILE A 138 -1.63 -1.69 1.86
C ILE A 138 -1.07 -0.80 0.75
N VAL A 139 -0.59 0.36 1.13
CA VAL A 139 0.07 1.31 0.24
C VAL A 139 1.45 1.61 0.78
N GLU A 140 2.46 1.50 -0.07
CA GLU A 140 3.84 1.83 0.26
C GLU A 140 4.34 2.83 -0.77
N CYS A 141 4.80 3.98 -0.31
CA CYS A 141 5.24 5.11 -1.12
C CYS A 141 6.68 5.47 -0.80
N HIS A 142 7.56 5.30 -1.77
CA HIS A 142 8.92 5.79 -1.74
C HIS A 142 9.06 6.82 -2.88
N PRO A 143 9.05 8.12 -2.59
CA PRO A 143 8.87 9.18 -3.60
C PRO A 143 9.88 9.16 -4.76
N HIS A 144 11.08 8.63 -4.53
CA HIS A 144 12.15 8.56 -5.52
C HIS A 144 12.44 7.14 -6.03
N ALA A 145 11.64 6.15 -5.64
CA ALA A 145 11.89 4.77 -6.00
C ALA A 145 10.65 4.10 -6.59
N TYR A 146 9.63 3.87 -5.81
CA TYR A 146 8.42 3.17 -6.26
C TYR A 146 7.19 3.49 -5.40
N LEU A 147 6.03 3.23 -5.98
CA LEU A 147 4.75 3.09 -5.29
C LEU A 147 4.29 1.65 -5.41
N LYS A 148 3.93 1.03 -4.29
CA LYS A 148 3.34 -0.31 -4.25
C LYS A 148 1.95 -0.22 -3.62
N PHE A 149 0.97 -0.79 -4.29
CA PHE A 149 -0.42 -0.81 -3.86
C PHE A 149 -0.94 -2.25 -3.87
N ILE A 150 -1.39 -2.75 -2.73
CA ILE A 150 -1.90 -4.11 -2.56
C ILE A 150 -3.34 -4.04 -2.07
N SER A 151 -4.26 -4.76 -2.71
CA SER A 151 -5.61 -4.95 -2.19
C SER A 151 -5.69 -6.29 -1.43
N LEU A 152 -6.03 -6.22 -0.14
CA LEU A 152 -6.22 -7.41 0.71
C LEU A 152 -7.64 -7.94 0.59
N GLU A 153 -8.63 -7.04 0.57
CA GLU A 153 -10.05 -7.34 0.35
C GLU A 153 -10.74 -6.13 -0.28
N GLY A 154 -11.84 -6.37 -1.02
CA GLY A 154 -12.50 -5.34 -1.80
C GLY A 154 -11.68 -4.95 -3.05
N THR A 155 -12.10 -3.90 -3.71
CA THR A 155 -11.51 -3.47 -4.99
C THR A 155 -11.17 -1.99 -4.94
N ALA A 156 -10.00 -1.64 -5.44
CA ALA A 156 -9.52 -0.27 -5.52
C ALA A 156 -9.31 0.14 -6.98
N ARG A 157 -9.57 1.41 -7.29
CA ARG A 157 -9.28 1.99 -8.59
C ARG A 157 -8.18 3.04 -8.45
N LEU A 158 -7.09 2.85 -9.18
CA LEU A 158 -5.94 3.74 -9.19
C LEU A 158 -5.97 4.62 -10.43
N TYR A 159 -5.58 5.89 -10.25
CA TYR A 159 -5.50 6.91 -11.28
C TYR A 159 -4.15 7.59 -11.25
N LEU A 160 -3.58 7.89 -12.42
CA LEU A 160 -2.44 8.78 -12.51
C LEU A 160 -2.88 10.25 -12.37
N LYS A 161 -2.24 11.01 -11.49
CA LYS A 161 -2.59 12.43 -11.26
C LYS A 161 -2.43 13.31 -12.52
N ARG A 162 -1.47 12.99 -13.37
CA ARG A 162 -1.11 13.78 -14.55
C ARG A 162 -1.75 13.32 -15.85
N ARG A 163 -2.56 12.24 -15.82
CA ARG A 163 -3.22 11.69 -17.02
C ARG A 163 -4.68 11.39 -16.75
N TRP A 164 -5.54 12.25 -17.27
CA TRP A 164 -6.98 12.07 -17.22
C TRP A 164 -7.40 10.85 -18.05
N GLY A 165 -8.22 10.01 -17.46
CA GLY A 165 -8.79 8.85 -18.16
C GLY A 165 -8.03 7.54 -17.98
N GLU A 166 -6.77 7.55 -17.56
CA GLU A 166 -6.03 6.32 -17.29
C GLU A 166 -6.27 5.84 -15.86
N SER A 167 -6.85 4.65 -15.75
CA SER A 167 -7.11 4.03 -14.46
C SER A 167 -7.01 2.53 -14.53
N VAL A 168 -6.54 1.93 -13.44
CA VAL A 168 -6.41 0.47 -13.30
C VAL A 168 -7.17 0.01 -12.07
N LEU A 169 -7.83 -1.14 -12.18
CA LEU A 169 -8.58 -1.78 -11.11
C LEU A 169 -7.70 -2.84 -10.45
N VAL A 170 -7.44 -2.70 -9.15
CA VAL A 170 -6.72 -3.68 -8.34
C VAL A 170 -7.73 -4.49 -7.54
N ARG A 171 -7.76 -5.81 -7.78
CA ARG A 171 -8.67 -6.76 -7.13
C ARG A 171 -8.05 -7.34 -5.86
N PRO A 172 -8.84 -8.00 -4.99
CA PRO A 172 -8.28 -8.70 -3.82
C PRO A 172 -7.18 -9.68 -4.19
N GLY A 173 -6.09 -9.66 -3.44
CA GLY A 173 -4.93 -10.51 -3.70
C GLY A 173 -4.05 -10.04 -4.85
N GLN A 174 -4.24 -8.83 -5.34
CA GLN A 174 -3.39 -8.23 -6.38
C GLN A 174 -2.52 -7.11 -5.84
N VAL A 175 -1.36 -6.97 -6.44
CA VAL A 175 -0.41 -5.87 -6.23
C VAL A 175 -0.17 -5.14 -7.54
N LEU A 176 -0.10 -3.81 -7.45
CA LEU A 176 0.37 -2.94 -8.51
C LEU A 176 1.61 -2.21 -8.01
N ILE A 177 2.69 -2.26 -8.79
CA ILE A 177 3.94 -1.54 -8.49
C ILE A 177 4.22 -0.61 -9.67
N THR A 178 4.45 0.65 -9.36
CA THR A 178 4.73 1.67 -10.38
C THR A 178 5.82 2.62 -9.92
N ASN A 179 6.46 3.26 -10.87
CA ASN A 179 7.42 4.33 -10.58
C ASN A 179 6.65 5.64 -10.32
N PRO A 180 7.11 6.53 -9.42
CA PRO A 180 6.51 7.84 -9.20
C PRO A 180 6.37 8.70 -10.47
N ASP A 181 7.25 8.52 -11.45
CA ASP A 181 7.25 9.25 -12.72
C ASP A 181 6.63 8.46 -13.88
N ALA A 182 5.95 7.34 -13.59
CA ALA A 182 5.36 6.50 -14.61
C ALA A 182 4.37 7.27 -15.49
N LYS A 183 4.43 7.00 -16.79
CA LYS A 183 3.52 7.58 -17.79
C LYS A 183 2.26 6.73 -17.99
N SER A 184 2.27 5.50 -17.52
CA SER A 184 1.14 4.55 -17.55
C SER A 184 1.17 3.67 -16.30
N LEU A 185 0.00 3.17 -15.90
CA LEU A 185 -0.11 2.19 -14.82
C LEU A 185 0.06 0.78 -15.40
N PRO A 186 0.95 -0.05 -14.82
CA PRO A 186 1.07 -1.45 -15.24
C PRO A 186 -0.14 -2.27 -14.81
N ASP A 187 -0.32 -3.42 -15.41
CA ASP A 187 -1.32 -4.39 -15.00
C ASP A 187 -1.01 -4.94 -13.60
N PRO A 188 -2.01 -5.07 -12.72
CA PRO A 188 -1.83 -5.68 -11.41
C PRO A 188 -1.49 -7.17 -11.55
N VAL A 189 -0.62 -7.65 -10.66
CA VAL A 189 -0.24 -9.06 -10.56
C VAL A 189 -0.68 -9.65 -9.24
N ASP A 190 -0.84 -10.98 -9.20
CA ASP A 190 -1.25 -11.67 -7.98
C ASP A 190 -0.12 -11.69 -6.94
N VAL A 191 -0.47 -11.47 -5.67
CA VAL A 191 0.43 -11.56 -4.51
C VAL A 191 -0.07 -12.64 -3.56
N ASP A 192 0.84 -13.39 -2.94
CA ASP A 192 0.50 -14.41 -1.95
C ASP A 192 -0.04 -13.76 -0.67
N LEU A 193 -1.38 -13.76 -0.53
CA LEU A 193 -2.07 -13.18 0.63
C LEU A 193 -1.72 -13.93 1.92
N GLU A 194 -1.61 -15.25 1.90
CA GLU A 194 -1.32 -16.03 3.11
C GLU A 194 0.05 -15.66 3.67
N ARG A 195 1.05 -15.58 2.81
CA ARG A 195 2.39 -15.15 3.21
C ARG A 195 2.41 -13.71 3.70
N LEU A 196 1.71 -12.81 3.00
CA LEU A 196 1.61 -11.40 3.38
C LEU A 196 0.98 -11.22 4.76
N LEU A 197 -0.10 -11.96 5.06
CA LEU A 197 -0.78 -11.92 6.36
C LEU A 197 0.11 -12.41 7.51
N LYS A 198 1.04 -13.33 7.25
CA LYS A 198 1.97 -13.89 8.25
C LYS A 198 3.23 -13.06 8.47
N THR A 199 3.56 -12.14 7.54
CA THR A 199 4.86 -11.45 7.56
C THR A 199 4.77 -9.93 7.63
N SER A 200 3.61 -9.33 7.32
CA SER A 200 3.47 -7.87 7.34
C SER A 200 3.35 -7.34 8.77
N LEU A 201 4.29 -6.49 9.18
CA LEU A 201 4.27 -5.82 10.49
C LEU A 201 3.04 -4.91 10.67
N LEU A 202 2.43 -4.44 9.58
CA LEU A 202 1.16 -3.69 9.61
C LEU A 202 -0.03 -4.57 10.02
N ILE A 203 0.16 -5.89 10.05
CA ILE A 203 -0.86 -6.87 10.42
C ILE A 203 -0.51 -7.54 11.75
N ILE A 204 0.69 -8.09 11.88
CA ILE A 204 1.07 -8.93 13.02
C ILE A 204 1.35 -8.16 14.32
N ASP A 205 1.77 -6.89 14.22
CA ASP A 205 2.06 -6.04 15.38
C ASP A 205 0.81 -5.33 15.95
N PHE A 206 -0.34 -5.56 15.33
CA PHE A 206 -1.60 -4.89 15.68
C PHE A 206 -2.70 -5.89 16.02
N PRO A 207 -3.75 -5.45 16.73
CA PRO A 207 -4.94 -6.27 16.95
C PRO A 207 -5.57 -6.73 15.63
N PRO A 208 -6.38 -7.80 15.65
CA PRO A 208 -7.09 -8.25 14.47
C PRO A 208 -7.86 -7.13 13.77
N LEU A 209 -7.79 -7.08 12.44
CA LEU A 209 -8.56 -6.13 11.65
C LEU A 209 -10.05 -6.48 11.67
N GLY A 210 -10.93 -5.47 11.70
CA GLY A 210 -12.36 -5.70 11.53
C GLY A 210 -12.76 -6.33 10.19
N SER A 211 -11.87 -6.34 9.20
CA SER A 211 -12.00 -7.04 7.90
C SER A 211 -11.31 -8.40 7.85
N GLN A 212 -10.72 -8.89 8.93
CA GLN A 212 -9.87 -10.10 8.91
C GLN A 212 -10.58 -11.32 8.33
N ASN A 213 -11.85 -11.53 8.66
CA ASN A 213 -12.64 -12.63 8.10
C ASN A 213 -12.85 -12.51 6.58
N LEU A 214 -12.94 -11.27 6.06
CA LEU A 214 -13.07 -11.03 4.63
C LEU A 214 -11.74 -11.32 3.91
N ILE A 215 -10.64 -10.86 4.49
CA ILE A 215 -9.29 -11.12 3.97
C ILE A 215 -8.98 -12.63 3.99
N ALA A 216 -9.34 -13.33 5.07
CA ALA A 216 -9.18 -14.78 5.16
C ALA A 216 -9.93 -15.52 4.05
N LYS A 217 -11.18 -15.12 3.75
CA LYS A 217 -11.96 -15.68 2.64
C LYS A 217 -11.29 -15.45 1.27
N GLU A 218 -10.70 -14.27 1.04
CA GLU A 218 -9.97 -14.00 -0.21
C GLU A 218 -8.68 -14.83 -0.28
N SER A 219 -7.97 -15.01 0.85
CA SER A 219 -6.80 -15.90 0.92
C SER A 219 -7.16 -17.35 0.62
N GLU A 220 -8.25 -17.88 1.22
CA GLU A 220 -8.73 -19.23 0.91
C GLU A 220 -9.12 -19.40 -0.56
N LYS A 221 -9.80 -18.41 -1.14
CA LYS A 221 -10.17 -18.39 -2.56
C LYS A 221 -8.92 -18.44 -3.46
N GLN A 222 -7.89 -17.68 -3.09
CA GLN A 222 -6.61 -17.68 -3.79
C GLN A 222 -5.92 -19.06 -3.69
N GLN A 223 -5.91 -19.69 -2.51
CA GLN A 223 -5.34 -21.03 -2.33
C GLN A 223 -6.08 -22.08 -3.18
N ARG A 224 -7.40 -22.01 -3.24
CA ARG A 224 -8.20 -22.88 -4.12
C ARG A 224 -7.89 -22.67 -5.60
N ALA A 225 -7.63 -21.42 -6.02
CA ALA A 225 -7.22 -21.11 -7.39
C ALA A 225 -5.81 -21.62 -7.71
N LYS A 226 -4.87 -21.51 -6.76
CA LYS A 226 -3.52 -22.09 -6.87
C LYS A 226 -3.58 -23.61 -7.00
N SER A 227 -4.37 -24.30 -6.18
CA SER A 227 -4.50 -25.77 -6.23
C SER A 227 -5.07 -26.28 -7.57
N LYS A 228 -5.91 -25.47 -8.23
CA LYS A 228 -6.44 -25.72 -9.56
C LYS A 228 -5.50 -25.29 -10.71
N ARG A 229 -4.30 -24.82 -10.40
CA ARG A 229 -3.31 -24.26 -11.35
C ARG A 229 -3.87 -23.12 -12.22
N SER A 230 -4.92 -22.45 -11.77
CA SER A 230 -5.49 -21.28 -12.45
C SER A 230 -4.81 -19.97 -12.04
N LEU A 231 -3.86 -20.05 -11.10
CA LEU A 231 -3.07 -18.93 -10.60
C LEU A 231 -1.61 -19.32 -10.62
N ILE A 232 -0.76 -18.47 -11.17
CA ILE A 232 0.69 -18.67 -11.13
C ILE A 232 1.19 -18.23 -9.76
N ASP A 233 1.96 -19.09 -9.09
CA ASP A 233 2.60 -18.77 -7.83
C ASP A 233 3.77 -17.82 -8.10
N THR A 234 3.47 -16.53 -8.06
CA THR A 234 4.52 -15.52 -8.12
C THR A 234 5.13 -15.39 -6.73
N ASN A 235 6.33 -15.91 -6.54
CA ASN A 235 7.13 -15.71 -5.30
C ASN A 235 7.52 -14.24 -5.07
N LEU A 236 6.73 -13.29 -5.55
CA LEU A 236 6.98 -11.87 -5.48
C LEU A 236 6.57 -11.33 -4.12
N VAL A 237 7.27 -11.72 -3.06
CA VAL A 237 7.28 -10.98 -1.82
C VAL A 237 8.39 -9.96 -1.92
N ILE A 238 8.05 -8.72 -2.26
CA ILE A 238 9.00 -7.64 -2.31
C ILE A 238 9.19 -7.15 -0.88
N PHE A 239 10.23 -7.66 -0.21
CA PHE A 239 10.77 -7.10 1.02
C PHE A 239 12.15 -6.51 0.74
N GLY A 240 12.38 -5.30 1.25
CA GLY A 240 13.70 -4.70 1.31
C GLY A 240 13.94 -3.57 0.31
N LYS A 241 15.04 -2.88 0.54
CA LYS A 241 15.52 -1.72 -0.23
C LYS A 241 15.52 -2.02 -1.72
N GLY A 242 14.53 -1.50 -2.42
CA GLY A 242 14.59 -1.24 -3.84
C GLY A 242 14.92 -2.43 -4.76
N THR A 243 14.16 -3.53 -4.70
CA THR A 243 14.23 -4.51 -5.78
C THR A 243 13.33 -4.01 -6.91
N VAL A 244 13.94 -3.50 -7.97
CA VAL A 244 13.24 -3.26 -9.24
C VAL A 244 12.95 -4.62 -9.84
N VAL A 245 11.72 -5.11 -9.69
CA VAL A 245 11.28 -6.31 -10.40
C VAL A 245 10.78 -5.87 -11.76
N SER A 246 11.58 -6.12 -12.79
CA SER A 246 11.09 -6.12 -14.17
C SER A 246 10.14 -7.30 -14.30
N LEU A 247 8.83 -7.03 -14.28
CA LEU A 247 7.80 -8.01 -14.58
C LEU A 247 7.84 -8.30 -16.08
N THR A 248 8.65 -9.26 -16.49
CA THR A 248 8.59 -9.81 -17.83
C THR A 248 7.33 -10.64 -17.95
N SER A 249 6.60 -10.44 -19.04
CA SER A 249 5.38 -11.21 -19.39
C SER A 249 5.65 -12.72 -19.33
N PRO A 250 4.71 -13.58 -18.91
CA PRO A 250 4.91 -15.02 -18.81
C PRO A 250 5.45 -15.68 -20.09
N ALA A 251 5.20 -15.08 -21.26
CA ALA A 251 5.73 -15.54 -22.55
C ALA A 251 7.27 -15.43 -22.66
N GLN A 252 7.94 -14.67 -21.80
CA GLN A 252 9.41 -14.52 -21.81
C GLN A 252 10.11 -15.40 -20.77
N MET A 253 9.37 -16.02 -19.85
CA MET A 253 9.96 -16.93 -18.85
C MET A 253 10.30 -18.32 -19.41
N THR A 254 9.76 -18.71 -20.57
CA THR A 254 10.05 -19.99 -21.22
C THR A 254 11.33 -19.98 -22.06
N ALA A 255 11.96 -18.83 -22.31
CA ALA A 255 13.13 -18.71 -23.18
C ALA A 255 14.49 -18.62 -22.44
N ALA A 256 14.48 -18.59 -21.11
CA ALA A 256 15.71 -18.57 -20.31
C ALA A 256 16.03 -19.92 -19.67
N SER A 257 15.94 -21.00 -20.45
CA SER A 257 16.65 -22.24 -20.14
C SER A 257 18.14 -21.99 -20.45
N HIS A 258 18.92 -21.84 -19.40
CA HIS A 258 20.37 -21.78 -19.52
C HIS A 258 20.88 -23.01 -20.30
N PRO A 259 21.77 -22.83 -21.31
CA PRO A 259 22.47 -23.97 -21.85
C PRO A 259 23.36 -24.54 -20.74
N VAL A 260 23.13 -25.79 -20.40
CA VAL A 260 24.02 -26.58 -19.54
C VAL A 260 25.37 -26.58 -20.23
N PRO A 261 26.48 -26.13 -19.59
CA PRO A 261 27.79 -26.28 -20.17
C PRO A 261 28.12 -27.76 -20.26
N ALA A 262 28.53 -28.19 -21.44
CA ALA A 262 28.95 -29.56 -21.74
C ALA A 262 30.10 -29.99 -20.77
N PRO A 263 30.14 -31.26 -20.36
CA PRO A 263 31.18 -31.78 -19.48
C PRO A 263 32.53 -31.66 -20.18
N VAL A 264 33.45 -30.93 -19.59
CA VAL A 264 34.84 -30.84 -20.03
C VAL A 264 35.55 -32.15 -19.64
N THR A 265 35.94 -32.93 -20.60
CA THR A 265 36.82 -34.08 -20.43
C THR A 265 38.20 -33.60 -19.94
N PRO A 266 38.79 -34.21 -18.93
CA PRO A 266 40.14 -33.86 -18.51
C PRO A 266 41.15 -34.42 -19.52
N ALA A 267 41.89 -33.52 -20.19
CA ALA A 267 43.09 -33.90 -20.92
C ALA A 267 44.21 -34.10 -19.90
N SER A 268 44.71 -35.33 -19.87
CA SER A 268 46.00 -35.70 -19.26
C SER A 268 47.10 -35.10 -20.12
N ASP A 269 48.08 -34.43 -19.52
CA ASP A 269 49.49 -34.69 -19.69
C ASP A 269 50.39 -33.56 -19.16
N ALA A 270 51.46 -34.06 -18.55
CA ALA A 270 52.82 -33.47 -18.43
C ALA A 270 53.08 -32.42 -17.35
N ILE A 271 53.71 -32.92 -16.30
CA ILE A 271 54.58 -32.20 -15.38
C ILE A 271 55.89 -31.85 -16.09
N PRO A 272 56.43 -30.64 -15.94
CA PRO A 272 57.88 -30.47 -15.74
C PRO A 272 58.18 -29.78 -14.41
N SER A 273 59.10 -30.42 -13.69
CA SER A 273 59.81 -29.88 -12.55
C SER A 273 60.66 -28.69 -12.94
N SER A 274 60.70 -27.66 -12.12
CA SER A 274 61.91 -27.11 -11.50
C SER A 274 61.71 -25.69 -10.95
N THR A 275 61.88 -25.57 -9.65
CA THR A 275 62.67 -24.58 -8.92
C THR A 275 62.75 -23.18 -9.51
N ASP A 276 62.13 -22.21 -8.88
CA ASP A 276 62.80 -20.99 -8.47
C ASP A 276 62.06 -20.29 -7.33
N LEU A 277 62.77 -20.02 -6.23
CA LEU A 277 62.28 -19.25 -5.08
C LEU A 277 62.48 -17.77 -5.41
N GLY A 278 61.36 -17.09 -5.67
CA GLY A 278 61.27 -15.63 -5.72
C GLY A 278 60.51 -15.11 -4.51
N THR A 279 61.25 -14.44 -3.63
CA THR A 279 60.76 -13.71 -2.46
C THR A 279 59.75 -12.64 -2.89
N ILE A 280 58.48 -12.76 -2.44
CA ILE A 280 57.50 -11.71 -2.62
C ILE A 280 57.50 -10.85 -1.36
N GLU A 281 58.00 -9.61 -1.50
CA GLU A 281 57.87 -8.54 -0.53
C GLU A 281 56.39 -8.10 -0.44
N THR A 282 55.85 -8.11 0.76
CA THR A 282 54.54 -7.55 1.10
C THR A 282 54.63 -6.03 1.18
N PRO A 283 53.80 -5.25 0.47
CA PRO A 283 53.73 -3.81 0.68
C PRO A 283 53.03 -3.47 2.00
N PRO A 284 53.45 -2.38 2.69
CA PRO A 284 52.89 -1.99 3.97
C PRO A 284 51.48 -1.41 3.82
N ASN A 285 50.61 -1.82 4.78
CA ASN A 285 49.26 -1.34 4.96
C ASN A 285 49.27 0.15 5.35
N PRO A 286 48.51 1.05 4.69
CA PRO A 286 48.42 2.43 5.14
C PRO A 286 47.51 2.54 6.37
N GLU A 287 48.02 3.19 7.42
CA GLU A 287 47.27 3.59 8.62
C GLU A 287 46.10 4.55 8.27
N PRO A 288 44.97 4.44 8.94
CA PRO A 288 43.85 5.39 8.78
C PRO A 288 44.16 6.70 9.53
N THR A 289 44.40 7.76 8.78
CA THR A 289 44.45 9.14 9.31
C THR A 289 43.01 9.59 9.71
N LEU A 290 42.83 9.85 10.98
CA LEU A 290 41.63 10.52 11.52
C LEU A 290 41.66 12.00 11.16
N PRO A 291 40.57 12.61 10.63
CA PRO A 291 40.53 14.06 10.46
C PRO A 291 40.35 14.77 11.81
N GLY A 292 41.17 15.77 12.07
CA GLY A 292 41.19 16.55 13.28
C GLY A 292 39.92 17.36 13.51
N LEU A 293 39.42 17.32 14.75
CA LEU A 293 38.37 18.17 15.26
C LEU A 293 38.88 19.61 15.41
N PRO A 294 38.12 20.64 15.03
CA PRO A 294 38.45 22.02 15.35
C PRO A 294 38.22 22.30 16.84
N ALA A 295 39.17 22.96 17.48
CA ALA A 295 39.13 23.38 18.85
C ALA A 295 37.99 24.37 19.09
N ALA A 296 37.08 24.07 20.05
CA ALA A 296 36.09 24.99 20.54
C ALA A 296 36.71 25.96 21.51
N ASN A 297 36.75 27.26 21.17
CA ASN A 297 37.08 28.35 22.08
C ASN A 297 35.87 28.57 23.04
N TYR A 298 36.05 28.18 24.29
CA TYR A 298 35.18 28.58 25.39
C TYR A 298 35.72 29.88 25.99
N THR A 299 35.08 31.01 25.75
CA THR A 299 35.20 32.20 26.53
C THR A 299 34.11 32.16 27.60
N ALA A 300 34.50 31.99 28.85
CA ALA A 300 33.65 32.16 29.99
C ALA A 300 33.47 33.69 30.26
N ASP A 301 32.26 34.17 30.09
CA ASP A 301 31.89 35.52 30.55
C ASP A 301 30.99 35.38 31.78
N ASN A 302 31.44 35.96 32.90
CA ASN A 302 30.81 35.94 34.21
C ASN A 302 30.14 37.32 34.44
N PRO A 303 28.83 37.42 34.64
CA PRO A 303 28.20 38.67 35.01
C PRO A 303 28.15 38.86 36.52
N ARG A 304 28.51 40.04 36.92
CA ARG A 304 28.17 40.62 38.22
C ARG A 304 26.68 41.04 38.25
#